data_f21b4d67f0746a34c574be9bc8ef420b
#
_entry.id   f21b4d67f0746a34c574be9bc8ef420b
#
_cell.length_a   1.000
_cell.length_b   1.000
_cell.length_c   1.000
_cell.angle_alpha   90.00
_cell.angle_beta   90.00
_cell.angle_gamma   90.00
#
_symmetry.space_group_name_H-M   'P 1'
#
loop_
_entity.id
_entity.type
_entity.pdbx_description
1 polymer ?
#
loop_
_entity_poly.entity_id
_entity_poly.type
_entity_poly.pdbx_seq_one_letter_code
_entity_poly.pdbx_strand_id
1 'polypeptide(L)'
;RSPCALPACPLMHGTGMWVGVIIPHSLGGEVVLADNRTFDPDMLLQKIEEAKVQEIVIVGDVFAKPMAKALAGAKARNAPYDMSKMKMVNSSGVMFSADAKKSLLEHLDVVIFDSMGSTEGSMGTSISNRQTIDQDKTGKFQLSPTTRVYTDDGRAVKPGSGEVGLICNGGM
;
A
#
# COMPACT_ATOMS: atom_id res chain seq x y z
N ARG A 1 -14.78 16.66 -0.95
CA ARG A 1 -13.42 17.16 -1.25
C ARG A 1 -12.71 16.12 -2.07
N SER A 2 -12.03 16.53 -3.11
CA SER A 2 -11.16 15.68 -3.93
C SER A 2 -10.07 15.03 -3.08
N PRO A 3 -9.64 13.79 -3.36
CA PRO A 3 -8.58 13.13 -2.62
C PRO A 3 -7.26 13.91 -2.75
N CYS A 4 -6.49 13.98 -1.65
CA CYS A 4 -5.14 14.51 -1.65
C CYS A 4 -4.18 13.33 -1.42
N ALA A 5 -3.42 12.97 -2.44
CA ALA A 5 -2.54 11.81 -2.44
C ALA A 5 -1.06 12.20 -2.42
N LEU A 6 -0.22 11.40 -1.78
CA LEU A 6 1.23 11.54 -1.78
C LEU A 6 1.88 10.21 -2.17
N PRO A 7 2.47 10.10 -3.38
CA PRO A 7 3.33 8.99 -3.73
C PRO A 7 4.68 9.13 -3.02
N ALA A 8 4.93 8.27 -2.02
CA ALA A 8 6.21 8.23 -1.32
C ALA A 8 7.26 7.37 -2.05
N CYS A 9 6.83 6.56 -3.00
CA CYS A 9 7.70 5.73 -3.83
C CYS A 9 8.06 6.43 -5.16
N PRO A 10 9.16 6.01 -5.83
CA PRO A 10 9.59 6.62 -7.08
C PRO A 10 8.51 6.59 -8.16
N LEU A 11 8.30 7.71 -8.86
CA LEU A 11 7.30 7.82 -9.92
C LEU A 11 7.65 7.02 -11.19
N MET A 12 8.90 6.61 -11.36
CA MET A 12 9.29 5.68 -12.43
C MET A 12 8.75 4.25 -12.20
N HIS A 13 8.32 3.93 -10.98
CA HIS A 13 7.69 2.67 -10.65
C HIS A 13 6.17 2.76 -10.87
N GLY A 14 5.55 1.69 -11.41
CA GLY A 14 4.12 1.67 -11.69
C GLY A 14 3.24 2.02 -10.49
N THR A 15 3.59 1.55 -9.29
CA THR A 15 2.89 1.90 -8.05
C THR A 15 2.87 3.41 -7.81
N GLY A 16 4.02 4.09 -7.96
CA GLY A 16 4.11 5.54 -7.78
C GLY A 16 3.31 6.30 -8.85
N MET A 17 3.49 5.96 -10.12
CA MET A 17 2.86 6.69 -11.21
C MET A 17 1.35 6.39 -11.31
N TRP A 18 0.97 5.11 -11.40
CA TRP A 18 -0.43 4.75 -11.62
C TRP A 18 -1.29 5.02 -10.39
N VAL A 19 -0.88 4.49 -9.23
CA VAL A 19 -1.68 4.58 -8.02
C VAL A 19 -1.53 5.95 -7.36
N GLY A 20 -0.33 6.51 -7.35
CA GLY A 20 -0.05 7.77 -6.63
C GLY A 20 -0.31 9.05 -7.43
N VAL A 21 -0.38 8.98 -8.76
CA VAL A 21 -0.56 10.18 -9.61
C VAL A 21 -1.78 10.07 -10.52
N ILE A 22 -1.81 9.05 -11.39
CA ILE A 22 -2.83 8.98 -12.45
C ILE A 22 -4.22 8.75 -11.86
N ILE A 23 -4.37 7.81 -10.94
CA ILE A 23 -5.67 7.53 -10.29
C ILE A 23 -6.20 8.75 -9.53
N PRO A 24 -5.45 9.38 -8.59
CA PRO A 24 -5.92 10.59 -7.91
C PRO A 24 -6.31 11.70 -8.87
N HIS A 25 -5.50 12.00 -9.89
CA HIS A 25 -5.82 13.03 -10.87
C HIS A 25 -7.07 12.71 -11.70
N SER A 26 -7.27 11.43 -12.08
CA SER A 26 -8.47 11.02 -12.82
C SER A 26 -9.77 11.19 -12.00
N LEU A 27 -9.64 11.19 -10.68
CA LEU A 27 -10.72 11.46 -9.74
C LEU A 27 -10.86 12.95 -9.37
N GLY A 28 -10.10 13.84 -10.03
CA GLY A 28 -10.08 15.28 -9.76
C GLY A 28 -9.36 15.62 -8.44
N GLY A 29 -8.48 14.75 -7.97
CA GLY A 29 -7.70 14.93 -6.75
C GLY A 29 -6.43 15.74 -6.91
N GLU A 30 -5.81 16.06 -5.79
CA GLU A 30 -4.52 16.72 -5.70
C GLU A 30 -3.42 15.68 -5.48
N VAL A 31 -2.23 15.94 -6.03
CA VAL A 31 -1.03 15.12 -5.79
C VAL A 31 0.04 16.01 -5.18
N VAL A 32 0.50 15.62 -4.00
CA VAL A 32 1.62 16.25 -3.30
C VAL A 32 2.87 15.44 -3.57
N LEU A 33 3.91 16.09 -4.06
CA LEU A 33 5.21 15.46 -4.27
C LEU A 33 6.16 15.79 -3.13
N ALA A 34 6.88 14.77 -2.65
CA ALA A 34 8.03 14.99 -1.80
C ALA A 34 9.23 15.34 -2.68
N ASP A 35 9.93 16.40 -2.34
CA ASP A 35 11.06 16.95 -3.09
C ASP A 35 12.44 16.44 -2.61
N ASN A 36 12.44 15.52 -1.65
CA ASN A 36 13.64 14.88 -1.16
C ASN A 36 14.13 13.74 -2.08
N ARG A 37 15.45 13.65 -2.29
CA ARG A 37 16.06 12.62 -3.15
C ARG A 37 16.19 11.25 -2.46
N THR A 38 16.12 11.23 -1.14
CA THR A 38 16.25 10.03 -0.32
C THR A 38 15.02 9.89 0.57
N PHE A 39 14.61 8.68 0.83
CA PHE A 39 13.50 8.42 1.75
C PHE A 39 13.87 8.80 3.19
N ASP A 40 13.18 9.77 3.74
CA ASP A 40 13.26 10.20 5.13
C ASP A 40 11.85 10.12 5.73
N PRO A 41 11.58 9.23 6.71
CA PRO A 41 10.25 9.04 7.25
C PRO A 41 9.74 10.24 8.06
N ASP A 42 10.60 10.99 8.76
CA ASP A 42 10.17 12.16 9.51
C ASP A 42 9.78 13.31 8.58
N MET A 43 10.56 13.58 7.53
CA MET A 43 10.20 14.57 6.48
C MET A 43 8.90 14.17 5.76
N LEU A 44 8.72 12.88 5.48
CA LEU A 44 7.50 12.38 4.85
C LEU A 44 6.27 12.61 5.74
N LEU A 45 6.35 12.27 7.03
CA LEU A 45 5.25 12.45 7.97
C LEU A 45 4.92 13.94 8.18
N GLN A 46 5.94 14.81 8.24
CA GLN A 46 5.76 16.25 8.27
C GLN A 46 5.03 16.78 7.02
N LYS A 47 5.42 16.30 5.83
CA LYS A 47 4.74 16.68 4.57
C LYS A 47 3.28 16.20 4.54
N ILE A 48 2.99 15.00 5.06
CA ILE A 48 1.62 14.49 5.19
C ILE A 48 0.77 15.40 6.08
N GLU A 49 1.31 15.82 7.22
CA GLU A 49 0.64 16.72 8.15
C GLU A 49 0.38 18.10 7.54
N GLU A 50 1.42 18.74 6.97
CA GLU A 50 1.36 20.06 6.35
C GLU A 50 0.34 20.14 5.21
N ALA A 51 0.40 19.18 4.30
CA ALA A 51 -0.47 19.14 3.12
C ALA A 51 -1.84 18.49 3.38
N LYS A 52 -2.07 17.98 4.61
CA LYS A 52 -3.32 17.28 4.99
C LYS A 52 -3.64 16.12 4.06
N VAL A 53 -2.62 15.35 3.73
CA VAL A 53 -2.69 14.20 2.83
C VAL A 53 -3.70 13.18 3.36
N GLN A 54 -4.52 12.64 2.48
CA GLN A 54 -5.55 11.65 2.80
C GLN A 54 -5.11 10.24 2.41
N GLU A 55 -4.27 10.14 1.41
CA GLU A 55 -3.80 8.88 0.85
C GLU A 55 -2.29 8.92 0.63
N ILE A 56 -1.59 7.90 1.11
CA ILE A 56 -0.17 7.71 0.82
C ILE A 56 0.03 6.44 0.02
N VAL A 57 0.93 6.49 -0.95
CA VAL A 57 1.30 5.34 -1.77
C VAL A 57 2.74 4.94 -1.46
N ILE A 58 2.92 3.71 -0.98
CA ILE A 58 4.20 3.15 -0.53
C ILE A 58 4.52 1.84 -1.25
N VAL A 59 5.69 1.30 -0.97
CA VAL A 59 6.13 -0.02 -1.45
C VAL A 59 6.52 -0.87 -0.23
N GLY A 60 5.53 -1.56 0.32
CA GLY A 60 5.65 -2.56 1.37
C GLY A 60 6.45 -2.15 2.61
N ASP A 61 7.12 -3.13 3.18
CA ASP A 61 7.85 -3.02 4.45
C ASP A 61 8.96 -1.97 4.44
N VAL A 62 9.56 -1.72 3.27
CA VAL A 62 10.67 -0.77 3.11
C VAL A 62 10.27 0.65 3.53
N PHE A 63 9.02 1.03 3.31
CA PHE A 63 8.45 2.30 3.76
C PHE A 63 7.72 2.17 5.10
N ALA A 64 6.92 1.13 5.24
CA ALA A 64 6.03 0.97 6.38
C ALA A 64 6.76 0.90 7.73
N LYS A 65 7.83 0.09 7.82
CA LYS A 65 8.57 -0.08 9.07
C LYS A 65 9.27 1.20 9.54
N PRO A 66 10.02 1.93 8.69
CA PRO A 66 10.58 3.23 9.09
C PRO A 66 9.51 4.25 9.48
N MET A 67 8.39 4.32 8.77
CA MET A 67 7.28 5.20 9.13
C MET A 67 6.69 4.89 10.49
N ALA A 68 6.39 3.61 10.78
CA ALA A 68 5.89 3.18 12.08
C ALA A 68 6.86 3.54 13.21
N LYS A 69 8.17 3.34 12.99
CA LYS A 69 9.22 3.73 13.93
C LYS A 69 9.25 5.25 14.18
N ALA A 70 9.13 6.06 13.13
CA ALA A 70 9.12 7.53 13.24
C ALA A 70 7.87 8.01 13.98
N LEU A 71 6.69 7.44 13.69
CA LEU A 71 5.43 7.74 14.41
C LEU A 71 5.54 7.40 15.91
N ALA A 72 6.08 6.23 16.25
CA ALA A 72 6.33 5.83 17.63
C ALA A 72 7.32 6.78 18.32
N GLY A 73 8.40 7.15 17.65
CA GLY A 73 9.41 8.09 18.15
C GLY A 73 8.84 9.49 18.40
N ALA A 74 8.03 10.01 17.49
CA ALA A 74 7.35 11.30 17.65
C ALA A 74 6.40 11.30 18.86
N LYS A 75 5.62 10.24 19.01
CA LYS A 75 4.75 10.05 20.19
C LYS A 75 5.55 9.99 21.50
N ALA A 76 6.67 9.27 21.51
CA ALA A 76 7.54 9.18 22.70
C ALA A 76 8.18 10.52 23.09
N ARG A 77 8.42 11.41 22.12
CA ARG A 77 8.92 12.77 22.37
C ARG A 77 7.83 13.79 22.72
N ASN A 78 6.57 13.36 22.91
CA ASN A 78 5.40 14.23 23.08
C ASN A 78 5.19 15.26 21.95
N ALA A 79 5.60 14.92 20.75
CA ALA A 79 5.42 15.72 19.55
C ALA A 79 4.86 14.87 18.40
N PRO A 80 3.65 14.28 18.55
CA PRO A 80 3.06 13.43 17.54
C PRO A 80 2.67 14.27 16.31
N TYR A 81 2.84 13.68 15.13
CA TYR A 81 2.31 14.25 13.90
C TYR A 81 0.77 14.16 13.86
N ASP A 82 0.11 15.18 13.34
CA ASP A 82 -1.34 15.14 13.09
C ASP A 82 -1.68 14.33 11.84
N MET A 83 -1.99 13.06 12.04
CA MET A 83 -2.40 12.15 10.97
C MET A 83 -3.92 12.03 10.83
N SER A 84 -4.70 12.93 11.42
CA SER A 84 -6.18 12.85 11.47
C SER A 84 -6.86 12.90 10.09
N LYS A 85 -6.17 13.43 9.08
CA LYS A 85 -6.67 13.50 7.70
C LYS A 85 -6.36 12.26 6.88
N MET A 86 -5.39 11.45 7.29
CA MET A 86 -5.07 10.19 6.63
C MET A 86 -6.26 9.23 6.67
N LYS A 87 -6.53 8.59 5.53
CA LYS A 87 -7.63 7.62 5.35
C LYS A 87 -7.15 6.31 4.76
N MET A 88 -6.10 6.37 3.94
CA MET A 88 -5.66 5.21 3.17
C MET A 88 -4.14 5.14 3.06
N VAL A 89 -3.65 3.92 3.15
CA VAL A 89 -2.29 3.54 2.75
C VAL A 89 -2.40 2.54 1.63
N ASN A 90 -1.98 2.93 0.44
CA ASN A 90 -1.87 2.03 -0.71
C ASN A 90 -0.46 1.47 -0.82
N SER A 91 -0.35 0.18 -1.08
CA SER A 91 0.93 -0.49 -1.29
C SER A 91 0.85 -1.50 -2.43
N SER A 92 1.95 -1.63 -3.16
CA SER A 92 2.14 -2.66 -4.17
C SER A 92 3.64 -2.85 -4.47
N GLY A 93 3.99 -3.92 -5.17
CA GLY A 93 5.32 -4.15 -5.75
C GLY A 93 6.26 -5.00 -4.93
N VAL A 94 6.19 -4.98 -3.60
CA VAL A 94 6.93 -5.88 -2.71
C VAL A 94 6.06 -6.31 -1.54
N MET A 95 6.57 -7.26 -0.76
CA MET A 95 5.88 -7.77 0.42
C MET A 95 5.54 -6.66 1.42
N PHE A 96 4.30 -6.66 1.86
CA PHE A 96 3.82 -5.87 2.98
C PHE A 96 3.37 -6.85 4.08
N SER A 97 4.23 -7.03 5.08
CA SER A 97 4.01 -8.02 6.13
C SER A 97 2.87 -7.62 7.07
N ALA A 98 2.18 -8.62 7.63
CA ALA A 98 1.13 -8.39 8.63
C ALA A 98 1.66 -7.61 9.84
N ASP A 99 2.90 -7.88 10.28
CA ASP A 99 3.53 -7.17 11.39
C ASP A 99 3.76 -5.68 11.08
N ALA A 100 4.22 -5.36 9.84
CA ALA A 100 4.41 -3.97 9.44
C ALA A 100 3.08 -3.22 9.29
N LYS A 101 2.04 -3.87 8.74
CA LYS A 101 0.68 -3.33 8.69
C LYS A 101 0.16 -3.05 10.10
N LYS A 102 0.30 -4.03 11.03
CA LYS A 102 -0.10 -3.87 12.43
C LYS A 102 0.61 -2.71 13.10
N SER A 103 1.93 -2.61 12.96
CA SER A 103 2.72 -1.50 13.51
C SER A 103 2.28 -0.13 13.00
N LEU A 104 1.90 0.00 11.72
CA LEU A 104 1.33 1.24 11.21
C LEU A 104 -0.04 1.54 11.82
N LEU A 105 -0.91 0.55 11.91
CA LEU A 105 -2.27 0.69 12.43
C LEU A 105 -2.32 1.00 13.93
N GLU A 106 -1.26 0.74 14.69
CA GLU A 106 -1.12 1.22 16.08
C GLU A 106 -1.11 2.75 16.16
N HIS A 107 -0.62 3.41 15.12
CA HIS A 107 -0.48 4.87 15.07
C HIS A 107 -1.49 5.55 14.15
N LEU A 108 -1.92 4.88 13.07
CA LEU A 108 -2.79 5.42 12.03
C LEU A 108 -4.16 4.75 12.07
N ASP A 109 -5.23 5.54 11.96
CA ASP A 109 -6.60 5.04 11.79
C ASP A 109 -6.98 5.10 10.30
N VAL A 110 -6.49 4.12 9.55
CA VAL A 110 -6.57 4.07 8.08
C VAL A 110 -7.00 2.70 7.59
N VAL A 111 -7.40 2.64 6.33
CA VAL A 111 -7.50 1.39 5.57
C VAL A 111 -6.19 1.18 4.81
N ILE A 112 -5.60 0.01 4.96
CA ILE A 112 -4.44 -0.41 4.18
C ILE A 112 -4.94 -1.23 3.00
N PHE A 113 -4.59 -0.78 1.80
CA PHE A 113 -4.88 -1.43 0.54
C PHE A 113 -3.56 -1.98 -0.03
N ASP A 114 -3.40 -3.30 -0.03
CA ASP A 114 -2.20 -3.97 -0.52
C ASP A 114 -2.54 -4.73 -1.80
N SER A 115 -1.92 -4.34 -2.91
CA SER A 115 -2.24 -4.85 -4.23
C SER A 115 -1.11 -5.71 -4.77
N MET A 116 -1.45 -6.89 -5.24
CA MET A 116 -0.59 -7.73 -6.05
C MET A 116 -0.93 -7.51 -7.52
N GLY A 117 0.05 -7.07 -8.29
CA GLY A 117 -0.15 -6.78 -9.70
C GLY A 117 1.17 -6.64 -10.45
N SER A 118 1.05 -6.50 -11.75
CA SER A 118 2.13 -6.22 -12.69
C SER A 118 1.66 -5.22 -13.73
N THR A 119 2.50 -4.90 -14.72
CA THR A 119 2.12 -4.02 -15.83
C THR A 119 0.92 -4.57 -16.61
N GLU A 120 0.75 -5.89 -16.63
CA GLU A 120 -0.33 -6.59 -17.31
C GLU A 120 -1.67 -6.52 -16.59
N GLY A 121 -1.69 -6.11 -15.31
CA GLY A 121 -2.92 -5.91 -14.58
C GLY A 121 -2.87 -6.25 -13.09
N SER A 122 -3.99 -5.98 -12.42
CA SER A 122 -4.19 -6.32 -11.01
C SER A 122 -4.56 -7.79 -10.88
N MET A 123 -3.85 -8.53 -10.04
CA MET A 123 -4.02 -9.95 -9.81
C MET A 123 -4.75 -10.28 -8.51
N GLY A 124 -4.63 -9.41 -7.51
CA GLY A 124 -5.30 -9.60 -6.24
C GLY A 124 -5.09 -8.45 -5.28
N THR A 125 -5.92 -8.42 -4.23
CA THR A 125 -5.88 -7.37 -3.21
C THR A 125 -6.02 -7.96 -1.81
N SER A 126 -5.41 -7.29 -0.84
CA SER A 126 -5.63 -7.50 0.60
C SER A 126 -6.02 -6.17 1.22
N ILE A 127 -7.05 -6.16 2.05
CA ILE A 127 -7.55 -4.96 2.72
C ILE A 127 -7.46 -5.21 4.22
N SER A 128 -6.76 -4.33 4.92
CA SER A 128 -6.56 -4.42 6.37
C SER A 128 -6.91 -3.10 7.05
N ASN A 129 -7.44 -3.18 8.25
CA ASN A 129 -7.69 -2.05 9.14
C ASN A 129 -7.53 -2.52 10.60
N ARG A 130 -7.74 -1.64 11.57
CA ARG A 130 -7.61 -1.95 13.00
C ARG A 130 -8.49 -3.11 13.47
N GLN A 131 -9.66 -3.33 12.84
CA GLN A 131 -10.60 -4.40 13.22
C GLN A 131 -10.21 -5.75 12.61
N THR A 132 -9.54 -5.76 11.47
CA THR A 132 -9.26 -7.00 10.71
C THR A 132 -7.82 -7.46 10.78
N ILE A 133 -6.90 -6.62 11.26
CA ILE A 133 -5.45 -6.87 11.20
C ILE A 133 -5.01 -8.14 11.91
N ASP A 134 -5.65 -8.53 12.99
CA ASP A 134 -5.29 -9.76 13.73
C ASP A 134 -5.64 -11.05 12.96
N GLN A 135 -6.46 -10.96 11.93
CA GLN A 135 -6.79 -12.05 11.00
C GLN A 135 -5.94 -12.02 9.72
N ASP A 136 -5.18 -10.92 9.52
CA ASP A 136 -4.37 -10.76 8.32
C ASP A 136 -3.19 -11.74 8.31
N LYS A 137 -2.83 -12.18 7.12
CA LYS A 137 -1.70 -13.08 6.90
C LYS A 137 -0.85 -12.53 5.76
N THR A 138 0.44 -12.36 6.01
CA THR A 138 1.39 -11.94 4.99
C THR A 138 1.26 -12.79 3.71
N GLY A 139 1.17 -12.10 2.57
CA GLY A 139 1.11 -12.74 1.25
C GLY A 139 -0.22 -13.40 0.90
N LYS A 140 -1.28 -13.21 1.68
CA LYS A 140 -2.63 -13.66 1.33
C LYS A 140 -3.41 -12.53 0.65
N PHE A 141 -3.81 -12.79 -0.59
CA PHE A 141 -4.59 -11.88 -1.41
C PHE A 141 -5.90 -12.54 -1.83
N GLN A 142 -6.95 -11.74 -1.90
CA GLN A 142 -8.15 -12.10 -2.63
C GLN A 142 -7.86 -11.90 -4.11
N LEU A 143 -7.85 -12.97 -4.87
CA LEU A 143 -7.58 -12.92 -6.31
C LEU A 143 -8.70 -12.19 -7.06
N SER A 144 -8.32 -11.47 -8.12
CA SER A 144 -9.30 -10.86 -9.01
C SER A 144 -10.11 -11.94 -9.74
N PRO A 145 -11.33 -11.63 -10.22
CA PRO A 145 -12.16 -12.60 -10.93
C PRO A 145 -11.50 -13.19 -12.19
N THR A 146 -10.57 -12.47 -12.79
CA THR A 146 -9.82 -12.88 -13.99
C THR A 146 -8.51 -13.59 -13.68
N THR A 147 -8.08 -13.62 -12.42
CA THR A 147 -6.81 -14.22 -12.01
C THR A 147 -6.99 -15.72 -11.76
N ARG A 148 -6.07 -16.51 -12.29
CA ARG A 148 -5.99 -17.96 -12.10
C ARG A 148 -4.54 -18.38 -11.88
N VAL A 149 -4.36 -19.55 -11.30
CA VAL A 149 -3.04 -20.18 -11.16
C VAL A 149 -3.02 -21.42 -12.03
N TYR A 150 -1.98 -21.58 -12.82
CA TYR A 150 -1.80 -22.71 -13.72
C TYR A 150 -0.48 -23.41 -13.42
N THR A 151 -0.48 -24.73 -13.50
CA THR A 151 0.73 -25.55 -13.51
C THR A 151 1.53 -25.32 -14.81
N ASP A 152 2.78 -25.75 -14.85
CA ASP A 152 3.65 -25.59 -16.03
C ASP A 152 3.10 -26.30 -17.29
N ASP A 153 2.31 -27.36 -17.09
CA ASP A 153 1.60 -28.10 -18.15
C ASP A 153 0.25 -27.48 -18.55
N GLY A 154 -0.08 -26.29 -18.00
CA GLY A 154 -1.26 -25.54 -18.37
C GLY A 154 -2.57 -25.95 -17.68
N ARG A 155 -2.53 -26.82 -16.68
CA ARG A 155 -3.69 -27.22 -15.90
C ARG A 155 -3.98 -26.19 -14.80
N ALA A 156 -5.25 -25.82 -14.64
CA ALA A 156 -5.65 -24.90 -13.56
C ALA A 156 -5.43 -25.55 -12.18
N VAL A 157 -4.73 -24.84 -11.29
CA VAL A 157 -4.53 -25.24 -9.90
C VAL A 157 -5.82 -25.03 -9.12
N LYS A 158 -6.25 -26.06 -8.39
CA LYS A 158 -7.43 -25.96 -7.54
C LYS A 158 -7.11 -25.12 -6.29
N PRO A 159 -7.91 -24.08 -5.98
CA PRO A 159 -7.72 -23.31 -4.76
C PRO A 159 -7.70 -24.19 -3.51
N GLY A 160 -6.73 -23.96 -2.63
CA GLY A 160 -6.57 -24.71 -1.39
C GLY A 160 -5.90 -26.09 -1.53
N SER A 161 -5.48 -26.50 -2.72
CA SER A 161 -4.77 -27.77 -2.93
C SER A 161 -3.34 -27.78 -2.37
N GLY A 162 -2.73 -26.61 -2.16
CA GLY A 162 -1.32 -26.50 -1.81
C GLY A 162 -0.37 -26.64 -3.00
N GLU A 163 -0.90 -26.90 -4.20
CA GLU A 163 -0.12 -26.99 -5.43
C GLU A 163 0.37 -25.60 -5.87
N VAL A 164 1.62 -25.54 -6.31
CA VAL A 164 2.27 -24.30 -6.78
C VAL A 164 2.13 -24.20 -8.30
N GLY A 165 1.98 -22.97 -8.80
CA GLY A 165 1.90 -22.71 -10.23
C GLY A 165 2.13 -21.25 -10.56
N LEU A 166 2.04 -20.92 -11.85
CA LEU A 166 2.16 -19.58 -12.38
C LEU A 166 0.85 -18.81 -12.22
N ILE A 167 0.93 -17.60 -11.71
CA ILE A 167 -0.21 -16.71 -11.62
C ILE A 167 -0.43 -16.04 -12.99
N CYS A 168 -1.66 -16.16 -13.49
CA CYS A 168 -2.04 -15.64 -14.80
C CYS A 168 -3.26 -14.74 -14.65
N ASN A 169 -3.28 -13.63 -15.38
CA ASN A 169 -4.43 -12.76 -15.49
C ASN A 169 -5.04 -12.94 -16.87
N GLY A 170 -6.29 -13.37 -16.94
CA GLY A 170 -7.03 -13.45 -18.18
C GLY A 170 -7.34 -12.04 -18.68
N GLY A 171 -6.91 -11.72 -19.91
CA GLY A 171 -7.31 -10.50 -20.58
C GLY A 171 -8.84 -10.44 -20.76
N MET A 172 -9.36 -9.21 -20.85
CA MET A 172 -10.72 -8.95 -21.29
C MET A 172 -10.88 -9.34 -22.76
#